data_a42f8c35284a7c5c40f141e04f18a2f2
#
_entry.id   a42f8c35284a7c5c40f141e04f18a2f2
#
_cell.length_a   1.000
_cell.length_b   1.000
_cell.length_c   1.000
_cell.angle_alpha   90.00
_cell.angle_beta   90.00
_cell.angle_gamma   90.00
#
_symmetry.space_group_name_H-M   'P 1'
#
loop_
_entity.id
_entity.type
_entity.pdbx_description
1 polymer ?
#
loop_
_entity_poly.entity_id
_entity_poly.type
_entity_poly.pdbx_seq_one_letter_code
_entity_poly.pdbx_strand_id
1 'polypeptide(L)'
;ALVKIPGQPSDYTEGMLKSLLTLADVMPTGYHAARVANVQKGDKVVVIGDGAVGQCAVIAAKMRGASQIILMSRHEDRQKMALESGATAFVAERGQEGIAKVREILSGGADAALECVGTEAAVEQALGVLHNGGRMGFVGVPHYNNRALGSTFMQNISVAGGAASATTYDKQFLLKAVLDGDINPGRVFTSSYKLEDIDQAYKDMDERKTIKSMIVMA
;
A
#
# COMPACT_ATOMS: atom_id res chain seq x y z
N ALA A 1 15.03 13.70 -3.51
CA ALA A 1 15.26 14.01 -4.92
C ALA A 1 14.02 14.70 -5.52
N LEU A 2 14.24 15.71 -6.36
CA LEU A 2 13.18 16.39 -7.10
C LEU A 2 13.09 15.81 -8.51
N VAL A 3 11.86 15.62 -8.98
CA VAL A 3 11.55 15.22 -10.37
C VAL A 3 10.58 16.26 -10.93
N LYS A 4 10.93 16.84 -12.06
CA LYS A 4 10.10 17.84 -12.73
C LYS A 4 8.87 17.15 -13.33
N ILE A 5 7.68 17.63 -12.98
CA ILE A 5 6.44 17.32 -13.67
C ILE A 5 6.38 18.20 -14.94
N PRO A 6 6.14 17.64 -16.13
CA PRO A 6 6.03 18.45 -17.36
C PRO A 6 4.76 19.29 -17.33
N GLY A 7 4.74 20.37 -18.12
CA GLY A 7 3.56 21.25 -18.27
C GLY A 7 3.29 22.16 -17.06
N GLN A 8 2.05 22.65 -16.99
CA GLN A 8 1.51 23.50 -15.93
C GLN A 8 0.34 22.79 -15.24
N PRO A 9 -0.02 23.15 -14.00
CA PRO A 9 -1.18 22.55 -13.32
C PRO A 9 -2.48 22.61 -14.11
N SER A 10 -2.69 23.67 -14.89
CA SER A 10 -3.86 23.84 -15.76
C SER A 10 -3.96 22.83 -16.92
N ASP A 11 -2.87 22.13 -17.22
CA ASP A 11 -2.85 21.14 -18.30
C ASP A 11 -3.40 19.77 -17.84
N TYR A 12 -3.67 19.62 -16.54
CA TYR A 12 -4.08 18.38 -15.92
C TYR A 12 -5.50 18.44 -15.36
N THR A 13 -6.22 17.33 -15.47
CA THR A 13 -7.51 17.16 -14.77
C THR A 13 -7.30 17.07 -13.26
N GLU A 14 -8.34 17.34 -12.48
CA GLU A 14 -8.30 17.17 -11.01
C GLU A 14 -7.86 15.75 -10.60
N GLY A 15 -8.36 14.72 -11.27
CA GLY A 15 -7.96 13.33 -11.02
C GLY A 15 -6.48 13.07 -11.28
N MET A 16 -5.92 13.69 -12.33
CA MET A 16 -4.50 13.61 -12.63
C MET A 16 -3.67 14.36 -11.57
N LEU A 17 -4.10 15.54 -11.14
CA LEU A 17 -3.41 16.29 -10.07
C LEU A 17 -3.40 15.50 -8.76
N LYS A 18 -4.50 14.84 -8.39
CA LYS A 18 -4.55 13.93 -7.26
C LYS A 18 -3.54 12.79 -7.40
N SER A 19 -3.47 12.16 -8.58
CA SER A 19 -2.50 11.07 -8.83
C SER A 19 -1.06 11.56 -8.76
N LEU A 20 -0.75 12.71 -9.34
CA LEU A 20 0.57 13.34 -9.25
C LEU A 20 0.96 13.68 -7.81
N LEU A 21 0.01 14.17 -7.01
CA LEU A 21 0.26 14.49 -5.59
C LEU A 21 0.65 13.24 -4.77
N THR A 22 0.12 12.05 -5.10
CA THR A 22 0.51 10.81 -4.39
C THR A 22 2.00 10.48 -4.55
N LEU A 23 2.65 10.97 -5.63
CA LEU A 23 4.06 10.71 -5.91
C LEU A 23 5.01 11.41 -4.93
N ALA A 24 4.50 12.36 -4.14
CA ALA A 24 5.27 12.97 -3.07
C ALA A 24 5.61 11.97 -1.94
N ASP A 25 4.69 11.01 -1.66
CA ASP A 25 4.81 10.12 -0.50
C ASP A 25 4.14 8.75 -0.71
N VAL A 26 2.79 8.67 -0.73
CA VAL A 26 2.08 7.40 -0.51
C VAL A 26 2.26 6.38 -1.64
N MET A 27 2.36 6.82 -2.90
CA MET A 27 2.58 5.90 -4.01
C MET A 27 4.02 5.34 -4.01
N PRO A 28 5.09 6.16 -3.87
CA PRO A 28 6.44 5.63 -3.70
C PRO A 28 6.60 4.75 -2.47
N THR A 29 5.89 5.03 -1.38
CA THR A 29 5.92 4.22 -0.16
C THR A 29 5.31 2.84 -0.40
N GLY A 30 4.13 2.76 -1.01
CA GLY A 30 3.53 1.48 -1.41
C GLY A 30 4.39 0.72 -2.42
N TYR A 31 4.99 1.42 -3.38
CA TYR A 31 5.92 0.80 -4.34
C TYR A 31 7.20 0.28 -3.66
N HIS A 32 7.72 1.01 -2.66
CA HIS A 32 8.87 0.58 -1.88
C HIS A 32 8.57 -0.73 -1.14
N ALA A 33 7.41 -0.87 -0.51
CA ALA A 33 7.02 -2.12 0.15
C ALA A 33 7.09 -3.32 -0.81
N ALA A 34 6.50 -3.20 -2.00
CA ALA A 34 6.52 -4.24 -3.01
C ALA A 34 7.94 -4.51 -3.57
N ARG A 35 8.77 -3.47 -3.69
CA ARG A 35 10.14 -3.59 -4.16
C ARG A 35 11.04 -4.31 -3.16
N VAL A 36 10.97 -3.96 -1.88
CA VAL A 36 11.84 -4.58 -0.85
C VAL A 36 11.38 -6.00 -0.50
N ALA A 37 10.06 -6.29 -0.60
CA ALA A 37 9.54 -7.64 -0.58
C ALA A 37 9.95 -8.45 -1.83
N ASN A 38 10.63 -7.82 -2.78
CA ASN A 38 11.04 -8.43 -4.04
C ASN A 38 9.88 -9.13 -4.77
N VAL A 39 8.70 -8.49 -4.82
CA VAL A 39 7.54 -9.03 -5.56
C VAL A 39 7.92 -9.27 -7.01
N GLN A 40 7.64 -10.47 -7.51
CA GLN A 40 7.93 -10.92 -8.86
C GLN A 40 6.64 -11.18 -9.64
N LYS A 41 6.78 -11.27 -10.96
CA LYS A 41 5.68 -11.70 -11.84
C LYS A 41 5.23 -13.11 -11.44
N GLY A 42 3.94 -13.27 -11.23
CA GLY A 42 3.33 -14.54 -10.84
C GLY A 42 3.16 -14.73 -9.32
N ASP A 43 3.78 -13.89 -8.48
CA ASP A 43 3.66 -13.99 -7.02
C ASP A 43 2.22 -13.85 -6.52
N LYS A 44 1.93 -14.54 -5.43
CA LYS A 44 0.76 -14.35 -4.58
C LYS A 44 1.12 -13.34 -3.48
N VAL A 45 0.45 -12.21 -3.46
CA VAL A 45 0.79 -11.09 -2.57
C VAL A 45 -0.35 -10.79 -1.62
N VAL A 46 -0.04 -10.55 -0.35
CA VAL A 46 -1.00 -10.06 0.65
C VAL A 46 -0.60 -8.67 1.11
N VAL A 47 -1.55 -7.74 1.10
CA VAL A 47 -1.36 -6.38 1.61
C VAL A 47 -2.10 -6.25 2.94
N ILE A 48 -1.38 -5.88 3.98
CA ILE A 48 -1.92 -5.64 5.33
C ILE A 48 -2.06 -4.14 5.54
N GLY A 49 -3.32 -3.69 5.68
CA GLY A 49 -3.68 -2.28 5.81
C GLY A 49 -4.32 -1.72 4.54
N ASP A 50 -5.42 -0.99 4.73
CA ASP A 50 -6.31 -0.47 3.69
C ASP A 50 -6.31 1.06 3.59
N GLY A 51 -5.36 1.72 4.23
CA GLY A 51 -5.12 3.15 4.14
C GLY A 51 -4.49 3.54 2.80
N ALA A 52 -4.14 4.82 2.63
CA ALA A 52 -3.59 5.34 1.38
C ALA A 52 -2.34 4.57 0.91
N VAL A 53 -1.43 4.23 1.82
CA VAL A 53 -0.23 3.44 1.50
C VAL A 53 -0.59 2.02 1.10
N GLY A 54 -1.51 1.35 1.81
CA GLY A 54 -1.94 0.00 1.47
C GLY A 54 -2.63 -0.08 0.10
N GLN A 55 -3.50 0.89 -0.23
CA GLN A 55 -4.09 0.99 -1.57
C GLN A 55 -3.02 1.17 -2.66
N CYS A 56 -2.02 2.02 -2.41
CA CYS A 56 -0.88 2.18 -3.31
C CYS A 56 0.01 0.92 -3.39
N ALA A 57 0.11 0.14 -2.31
CA ALA A 57 0.81 -1.14 -2.31
C ALA A 57 0.11 -2.20 -3.17
N VAL A 58 -1.24 -2.20 -3.22
CA VAL A 58 -2.02 -3.02 -4.16
C VAL A 58 -1.66 -2.67 -5.61
N ILE A 59 -1.67 -1.37 -5.95
CA ILE A 59 -1.25 -0.89 -7.28
C ILE A 59 0.18 -1.36 -7.59
N ALA A 60 1.10 -1.20 -6.63
CA ALA A 60 2.49 -1.57 -6.80
C ALA A 60 2.68 -3.09 -7.02
N ALA A 61 1.95 -3.93 -6.28
CA ALA A 61 1.98 -5.38 -6.47
C ALA A 61 1.50 -5.76 -7.88
N LYS A 62 0.43 -5.13 -8.38
CA LYS A 62 -0.05 -5.30 -9.75
C LYS A 62 0.99 -4.86 -10.79
N MET A 63 1.60 -3.67 -10.61
CA MET A 63 2.67 -3.17 -11.51
C MET A 63 3.85 -4.14 -11.59
N ARG A 64 4.16 -4.85 -10.51
CA ARG A 64 5.22 -5.85 -10.46
C ARG A 64 4.81 -7.23 -10.97
N GLY A 65 3.54 -7.37 -11.41
CA GLY A 65 3.03 -8.57 -12.07
C GLY A 65 2.57 -9.69 -11.15
N ALA A 66 2.23 -9.37 -9.89
CA ALA A 66 1.61 -10.34 -8.99
C ALA A 66 0.38 -10.99 -9.64
N SER A 67 0.23 -12.31 -9.49
CA SER A 67 -0.88 -13.08 -10.07
C SER A 67 -2.14 -13.04 -9.21
N GLN A 68 -1.96 -12.97 -7.89
CA GLN A 68 -3.02 -12.85 -6.91
C GLN A 68 -2.63 -11.77 -5.90
N ILE A 69 -3.56 -10.88 -5.58
CA ILE A 69 -3.35 -9.80 -4.62
C ILE A 69 -4.54 -9.79 -3.67
N ILE A 70 -4.30 -10.12 -2.40
CA ILE A 70 -5.31 -10.06 -1.35
C ILE A 70 -5.09 -8.82 -0.50
N LEU A 71 -6.13 -7.99 -0.32
CA LEU A 71 -6.14 -6.92 0.67
C LEU A 71 -6.77 -7.42 1.97
N MET A 72 -6.08 -7.28 3.10
CA MET A 72 -6.69 -7.49 4.41
C MET A 72 -7.35 -6.20 4.89
N SER A 73 -8.67 -6.11 4.72
CA SER A 73 -9.50 -4.93 5.03
C SER A 73 -10.90 -5.33 5.42
N ARG A 74 -11.48 -4.63 6.40
CA ARG A 74 -12.88 -4.78 6.82
C ARG A 74 -13.80 -3.63 6.40
N HIS A 75 -13.29 -2.66 5.64
CA HIS A 75 -14.04 -1.50 5.18
C HIS A 75 -14.45 -1.71 3.71
N GLU A 76 -15.74 -1.82 3.45
CA GLU A 76 -16.29 -2.19 2.13
C GLU A 76 -15.88 -1.22 1.01
N ASP A 77 -15.90 0.08 1.29
CA ASP A 77 -15.47 1.13 0.35
C ASP A 77 -13.99 0.98 -0.05
N ARG A 78 -13.14 0.61 0.91
CA ARG A 78 -11.71 0.39 0.68
C ARG A 78 -11.43 -0.94 -0.01
N GLN A 79 -12.22 -1.98 0.26
CA GLN A 79 -12.18 -3.25 -0.47
C GLN A 79 -12.53 -3.02 -1.95
N LYS A 80 -13.62 -2.27 -2.22
CA LYS A 80 -14.01 -1.91 -3.59
C LYS A 80 -12.91 -1.16 -4.33
N MET A 81 -12.31 -0.14 -3.70
CA MET A 81 -11.20 0.61 -4.27
C MET A 81 -10.02 -0.29 -4.60
N ALA A 82 -9.66 -1.22 -3.71
CA ALA A 82 -8.56 -2.15 -3.94
C ALA A 82 -8.83 -3.11 -5.12
N LEU A 83 -10.05 -3.65 -5.24
CA LEU A 83 -10.45 -4.49 -6.37
C LEU A 83 -10.33 -3.73 -7.70
N GLU A 84 -10.80 -2.48 -7.74
CA GLU A 84 -10.67 -1.62 -8.93
C GLU A 84 -9.19 -1.27 -9.24
N SER A 85 -8.32 -1.30 -8.21
CA SER A 85 -6.88 -1.03 -8.34
C SER A 85 -6.05 -2.28 -8.67
N GLY A 86 -6.66 -3.46 -8.64
CA GLY A 86 -6.03 -4.72 -9.06
C GLY A 86 -5.91 -5.79 -7.99
N ALA A 87 -6.47 -5.60 -6.79
CA ALA A 87 -6.66 -6.72 -5.87
C ALA A 87 -7.57 -7.79 -6.50
N THR A 88 -7.28 -9.05 -6.23
CA THR A 88 -8.07 -10.19 -6.73
C THR A 88 -9.07 -10.68 -5.69
N ALA A 89 -8.82 -10.39 -4.42
CA ALA A 89 -9.69 -10.73 -3.30
C ALA A 89 -9.42 -9.81 -2.10
N PHE A 90 -10.28 -9.92 -1.09
CA PHE A 90 -10.06 -9.31 0.21
C PHE A 90 -10.40 -10.30 1.34
N VAL A 91 -9.84 -10.05 2.52
CA VAL A 91 -10.13 -10.79 3.76
C VAL A 91 -10.41 -9.77 4.85
N ALA A 92 -11.60 -9.84 5.45
CA ALA A 92 -12.05 -8.90 6.48
C ALA A 92 -11.63 -9.33 7.89
N GLU A 93 -11.44 -10.61 8.08
CA GLU A 93 -11.05 -11.23 9.34
C GLU A 93 -9.62 -10.82 9.73
N ARG A 94 -9.33 -10.85 11.03
CA ARG A 94 -8.04 -10.47 11.60
C ARG A 94 -7.44 -11.58 12.44
N GLY A 95 -6.18 -11.41 12.83
CA GLY A 95 -5.46 -12.38 13.65
C GLY A 95 -5.42 -13.75 12.99
N GLN A 96 -5.54 -14.80 13.79
CA GLN A 96 -5.40 -16.19 13.30
C GLN A 96 -6.48 -16.60 12.31
N GLU A 97 -7.71 -16.11 12.48
CA GLU A 97 -8.81 -16.38 11.55
C GLU A 97 -8.51 -15.78 10.15
N GLY A 98 -8.07 -14.52 10.11
CA GLY A 98 -7.67 -13.88 8.86
C GLY A 98 -6.48 -14.56 8.19
N ILE A 99 -5.48 -14.97 8.98
CA ILE A 99 -4.32 -15.73 8.48
C ILE A 99 -4.79 -17.06 7.85
N ALA A 100 -5.64 -17.81 8.56
CA ALA A 100 -6.14 -19.09 8.06
C ALA A 100 -6.91 -18.92 6.74
N LYS A 101 -7.78 -17.93 6.65
CA LYS A 101 -8.57 -17.64 5.45
C LYS A 101 -7.70 -17.24 4.26
N VAL A 102 -6.69 -16.38 4.47
CA VAL A 102 -5.72 -16.04 3.43
C VAL A 102 -4.98 -17.28 2.93
N ARG A 103 -4.51 -18.13 3.86
CA ARG A 103 -3.78 -19.36 3.51
C ARG A 103 -4.65 -20.38 2.77
N GLU A 104 -5.95 -20.43 3.08
CA GLU A 104 -6.92 -21.24 2.33
C GLU A 104 -7.08 -20.71 0.89
N ILE A 105 -7.35 -19.40 0.71
CA ILE A 105 -7.51 -18.78 -0.62
C ILE A 105 -6.25 -18.99 -1.48
N LEU A 106 -5.07 -18.83 -0.89
CA LEU A 106 -3.79 -18.94 -1.60
C LEU A 106 -3.23 -20.37 -1.65
N SER A 107 -3.95 -21.37 -1.11
CA SER A 107 -3.50 -22.77 -1.10
C SER A 107 -2.11 -22.95 -0.49
N GLY A 108 -1.93 -22.46 0.75
CA GLY A 108 -0.71 -22.65 1.53
C GLY A 108 0.00 -21.36 1.98
N GLY A 109 -0.32 -20.23 1.42
CA GLY A 109 0.21 -18.94 1.86
C GLY A 109 0.75 -18.08 0.71
N ALA A 110 1.22 -16.89 1.06
CA ALA A 110 1.70 -15.87 0.13
C ALA A 110 3.21 -15.98 -0.11
N ASP A 111 3.64 -15.62 -1.32
CA ASP A 111 5.05 -15.39 -1.67
C ASP A 111 5.58 -14.11 -1.04
N ALA A 112 4.74 -13.08 -0.98
CA ALA A 112 5.10 -11.80 -0.39
C ALA A 112 3.95 -11.20 0.43
N ALA A 113 4.29 -10.53 1.54
CA ALA A 113 3.38 -9.75 2.37
C ALA A 113 3.87 -8.31 2.47
N LEU A 114 2.96 -7.35 2.26
CA LEU A 114 3.26 -5.91 2.30
C LEU A 114 2.59 -5.31 3.55
N GLU A 115 3.38 -5.01 4.56
CA GLU A 115 2.92 -4.48 5.84
C GLU A 115 2.91 -2.94 5.79
N CYS A 116 1.71 -2.33 5.88
CA CYS A 116 1.47 -0.90 5.70
C CYS A 116 0.79 -0.22 6.91
N VAL A 117 0.87 -0.81 8.10
CA VAL A 117 0.17 -0.34 9.30
C VAL A 117 1.13 0.06 10.41
N GLY A 118 2.12 -0.79 10.72
CA GLY A 118 3.13 -0.57 11.76
C GLY A 118 2.72 -1.01 13.17
N THR A 119 1.65 -1.80 13.31
CA THR A 119 1.30 -2.40 14.61
C THR A 119 1.87 -3.81 14.76
N GLU A 120 2.07 -4.27 15.99
CA GLU A 120 2.54 -5.64 16.24
C GLU A 120 1.60 -6.68 15.62
N ALA A 121 0.30 -6.51 15.77
CA ALA A 121 -0.71 -7.40 15.18
C ALA A 121 -0.65 -7.42 13.65
N ALA A 122 -0.36 -6.30 13.00
CA ALA A 122 -0.20 -6.25 11.54
C ALA A 122 1.05 -7.00 11.08
N VAL A 123 2.15 -6.87 11.81
CA VAL A 123 3.39 -7.62 11.53
C VAL A 123 3.18 -9.12 11.75
N GLU A 124 2.44 -9.53 12.80
CA GLU A 124 2.07 -10.93 13.02
C GLU A 124 1.24 -11.50 11.90
N GLN A 125 0.25 -10.75 11.42
CA GLN A 125 -0.54 -11.16 10.27
C GLN A 125 0.33 -11.27 9.01
N ALA A 126 1.22 -10.27 8.76
CA ALA A 126 2.10 -10.28 7.60
C ALA A 126 3.03 -11.50 7.59
N LEU A 127 3.60 -11.88 8.72
CA LEU A 127 4.44 -13.07 8.84
C LEU A 127 3.60 -14.36 8.75
N GLY A 128 2.42 -14.38 9.37
CA GLY A 128 1.55 -15.56 9.43
C GLY A 128 0.95 -15.97 8.10
N VAL A 129 0.72 -15.02 7.18
CA VAL A 129 0.18 -15.33 5.85
C VAL A 129 1.21 -15.86 4.87
N LEU A 130 2.51 -15.73 5.16
CA LEU A 130 3.58 -16.19 4.29
C LEU A 130 3.74 -17.72 4.34
N HIS A 131 4.08 -18.32 3.23
CA HIS A 131 4.62 -19.68 3.19
C HIS A 131 6.11 -19.68 3.58
N ASN A 132 6.71 -20.85 3.80
CA ASN A 132 8.13 -20.97 4.05
C ASN A 132 8.95 -20.44 2.84
N GLY A 133 9.94 -19.61 3.10
CA GLY A 133 10.70 -18.90 2.07
C GLY A 133 10.05 -17.61 1.57
N GLY A 134 8.90 -17.23 2.14
CA GLY A 134 8.21 -15.99 1.80
C GLY A 134 8.97 -14.72 2.20
N ARG A 135 8.49 -13.57 1.75
CA ARG A 135 9.17 -12.28 1.90
C ARG A 135 8.22 -11.22 2.45
N MET A 136 8.61 -10.51 3.50
CA MET A 136 7.85 -9.39 4.03
C MET A 136 8.52 -8.07 3.66
N GLY A 137 7.79 -7.17 3.03
CA GLY A 137 8.15 -5.76 2.88
C GLY A 137 7.33 -4.91 3.85
N PHE A 138 7.99 -4.13 4.71
CA PHE A 138 7.27 -3.31 5.68
C PHE A 138 7.57 -1.82 5.49
N VAL A 139 6.53 -0.99 5.56
CA VAL A 139 6.59 0.46 5.47
C VAL A 139 5.71 1.13 6.53
N GLY A 140 4.94 0.36 7.28
CA GLY A 140 4.23 0.84 8.46
C GLY A 140 5.23 1.36 9.50
N VAL A 141 5.00 2.58 10.01
CA VAL A 141 5.87 3.15 11.07
C VAL A 141 5.69 2.32 12.33
N PRO A 142 6.75 1.73 12.89
CA PRO A 142 6.64 0.84 14.04
C PRO A 142 6.07 1.54 15.29
N HIS A 143 4.96 1.05 15.78
CA HIS A 143 4.34 1.45 17.05
C HIS A 143 4.44 0.32 18.10
N TYR A 144 5.52 -0.46 18.05
CA TYR A 144 5.81 -1.58 18.93
C TYR A 144 7.28 -1.60 19.31
N ASN A 145 7.61 -2.20 20.45
CA ASN A 145 8.98 -2.41 20.88
C ASN A 145 9.59 -3.64 20.19
N ASN A 146 10.91 -3.77 20.26
CA ASN A 146 11.73 -4.78 19.59
C ASN A 146 11.04 -6.13 19.41
N ARG A 147 10.89 -6.54 18.15
CA ARG A 147 10.41 -7.88 17.79
C ARG A 147 11.59 -8.78 17.44
N ALA A 148 11.69 -9.90 18.12
CA ALA A 148 12.70 -10.91 17.80
C ALA A 148 12.35 -11.59 16.47
N LEU A 149 13.32 -11.72 15.56
CA LEU A 149 13.18 -12.42 14.28
C LEU A 149 13.25 -13.95 14.41
N GLY A 150 13.33 -14.50 15.64
CA GLY A 150 13.46 -15.92 15.87
C GLY A 150 12.37 -16.80 15.23
N SER A 151 11.14 -16.28 15.14
CA SER A 151 10.03 -16.99 14.48
C SER A 151 10.19 -17.13 12.96
N THR A 152 11.02 -16.30 12.32
CA THR A 152 11.25 -16.33 10.87
C THR A 152 12.37 -17.28 10.46
N PHE A 153 13.23 -17.64 11.41
CA PHE A 153 14.43 -18.45 11.13
C PHE A 153 14.10 -19.82 10.54
N MET A 154 13.22 -20.58 11.21
CA MET A 154 12.86 -21.94 10.77
C MET A 154 12.02 -21.96 9.48
N GLN A 155 11.42 -20.84 9.12
CA GLN A 155 10.60 -20.68 7.93
C GLN A 155 11.36 -20.04 6.75
N ASN A 156 12.62 -19.65 6.93
CA ASN A 156 13.41 -18.90 5.94
C ASN A 156 12.71 -17.65 5.40
N ILE A 157 11.95 -16.95 6.25
CA ILE A 157 11.26 -15.72 5.85
C ILE A 157 12.26 -14.56 5.80
N SER A 158 12.28 -13.85 4.69
CA SER A 158 13.03 -12.61 4.54
C SER A 158 12.19 -11.42 4.99
N VAL A 159 12.80 -10.47 5.69
CA VAL A 159 12.15 -9.24 6.14
C VAL A 159 12.99 -8.04 5.70
N ALA A 160 12.39 -7.10 4.97
CA ALA A 160 13.05 -5.89 4.52
C ALA A 160 12.07 -4.72 4.50
N GLY A 161 12.57 -3.48 4.65
CA GLY A 161 11.69 -2.32 4.60
C GLY A 161 12.20 -1.14 5.42
N GLY A 162 11.27 -0.35 5.91
CA GLY A 162 11.52 0.89 6.65
C GLY A 162 11.04 2.12 5.90
N ALA A 163 11.62 3.28 6.20
CA ALA A 163 11.28 4.52 5.51
C ALA A 163 11.53 4.39 4.01
N ALA A 164 10.55 4.78 3.21
CA ALA A 164 10.64 4.65 1.76
C ALA A 164 11.80 5.49 1.21
N SER A 165 12.77 4.82 0.61
CA SER A 165 13.87 5.44 -0.11
C SER A 165 13.52 5.59 -1.58
N ALA A 166 12.50 6.42 -1.90
CA ALA A 166 12.14 6.67 -3.28
C ALA A 166 13.28 7.37 -4.01
N THR A 167 13.95 6.66 -4.91
CA THR A 167 15.04 7.19 -5.73
C THR A 167 14.49 8.09 -6.84
N THR A 168 15.34 8.86 -7.49
CA THR A 168 14.95 9.62 -8.69
C THR A 168 14.41 8.68 -9.78
N TYR A 169 15.01 7.51 -9.91
CA TYR A 169 14.55 6.50 -10.88
C TYR A 169 13.12 6.03 -10.56
N ASP A 170 12.86 5.64 -9.31
CA ASP A 170 11.52 5.19 -8.90
C ASP A 170 10.47 6.30 -9.14
N LYS A 171 10.78 7.54 -8.80
CA LYS A 171 9.89 8.69 -9.01
C LYS A 171 9.63 8.96 -10.49
N GLN A 172 10.64 8.88 -11.34
CA GLN A 172 10.48 9.05 -12.80
C GLN A 172 9.63 7.92 -13.39
N PHE A 173 9.87 6.68 -12.98
CA PHE A 173 9.10 5.52 -13.40
C PHE A 173 7.62 5.65 -13.00
N LEU A 174 7.35 6.00 -11.74
CA LEU A 174 6.00 6.20 -11.24
C LEU A 174 5.31 7.41 -11.88
N LEU A 175 6.04 8.51 -12.11
CA LEU A 175 5.53 9.68 -12.83
C LEU A 175 5.08 9.30 -14.24
N LYS A 176 5.92 8.54 -14.96
CA LYS A 176 5.54 8.07 -16.29
C LYS A 176 4.27 7.23 -16.25
N ALA A 177 4.18 6.27 -15.34
CA ALA A 177 3.00 5.40 -15.22
C ALA A 177 1.70 6.18 -14.89
N VAL A 178 1.81 7.27 -14.10
CA VAL A 178 0.68 8.17 -13.84
C VAL A 178 0.30 8.96 -15.10
N LEU A 179 1.27 9.54 -15.79
CA LEU A 179 1.03 10.36 -16.98
C LEU A 179 0.48 9.55 -18.16
N ASP A 180 0.93 8.31 -18.31
CA ASP A 180 0.43 7.37 -19.34
C ASP A 180 -0.97 6.83 -19.01
N GLY A 181 -1.47 7.04 -17.78
CA GLY A 181 -2.74 6.50 -17.30
C GLY A 181 -2.70 5.02 -16.90
N ASP A 182 -1.53 4.43 -16.79
CA ASP A 182 -1.35 3.02 -16.40
C ASP A 182 -1.77 2.77 -14.95
N ILE A 183 -1.63 3.79 -14.09
CA ILE A 183 -2.04 3.76 -12.69
C ILE A 183 -2.81 5.02 -12.31
N ASN A 184 -3.75 4.87 -11.37
CA ASN A 184 -4.54 5.97 -10.83
C ASN A 184 -4.52 5.97 -9.29
N PRO A 185 -3.37 6.31 -8.65
CA PRO A 185 -3.25 6.33 -7.21
C PRO A 185 -3.99 7.50 -6.55
N GLY A 186 -4.41 8.51 -7.31
CA GLY A 186 -5.14 9.69 -6.82
C GLY A 186 -6.49 9.37 -6.17
N ARG A 187 -7.04 8.18 -6.41
CA ARG A 187 -8.27 7.70 -5.78
C ARG A 187 -8.21 7.64 -4.26
N VAL A 188 -7.03 7.57 -3.66
CA VAL A 188 -6.85 7.62 -2.21
C VAL A 188 -7.26 8.96 -1.59
N PHE A 189 -7.30 10.04 -2.39
CA PHE A 189 -7.86 11.33 -1.97
C PHE A 189 -9.39 11.28 -2.09
N THR A 190 -10.05 10.80 -1.04
CA THR A 190 -11.50 10.62 -1.00
C THR A 190 -12.26 11.87 -0.60
N SER A 191 -11.56 12.89 -0.11
CA SER A 191 -12.14 14.19 0.24
C SER A 191 -11.17 15.34 -0.05
N SER A 192 -11.73 16.54 -0.32
CA SER A 192 -10.96 17.76 -0.54
C SER A 192 -11.48 18.86 0.38
N TYR A 193 -10.57 19.67 0.92
CA TYR A 193 -10.84 20.73 1.88
C TYR A 193 -10.07 21.99 1.49
N LYS A 194 -10.53 23.15 1.95
CA LYS A 194 -9.75 24.37 1.93
C LYS A 194 -8.74 24.37 3.08
N LEU A 195 -7.74 25.25 3.01
CA LEU A 195 -6.73 25.37 4.06
C LEU A 195 -7.34 25.71 5.43
N GLU A 196 -8.37 26.57 5.44
CA GLU A 196 -9.10 26.98 6.65
C GLU A 196 -9.82 25.81 7.37
N ASP A 197 -10.11 24.71 6.64
CA ASP A 197 -10.80 23.52 7.14
C ASP A 197 -9.82 22.38 7.49
N ILE A 198 -8.53 22.66 7.64
CA ILE A 198 -7.50 21.62 7.82
C ILE A 198 -7.73 20.77 9.07
N ASP A 199 -8.23 21.35 10.15
CA ASP A 199 -8.54 20.61 11.39
C ASP A 199 -9.64 19.58 11.15
N GLN A 200 -10.66 19.93 10.36
CA GLN A 200 -11.72 19.01 9.98
C GLN A 200 -11.18 17.88 9.07
N ALA A 201 -10.27 18.22 8.17
CA ALA A 201 -9.63 17.24 7.30
C ALA A 201 -8.86 16.17 8.11
N TYR A 202 -8.12 16.56 9.13
CA TYR A 202 -7.43 15.64 10.05
C TYR A 202 -8.41 14.80 10.86
N LYS A 203 -9.46 15.41 11.39
CA LYS A 203 -10.49 14.72 12.16
C LYS A 203 -11.19 13.63 11.32
N ASP A 204 -11.54 13.94 10.07
CA ASP A 204 -12.20 12.99 9.19
C ASP A 204 -11.28 11.83 8.78
N MET A 205 -9.95 12.04 8.70
CA MET A 205 -8.99 10.95 8.53
C MET A 205 -8.88 10.09 9.80
N ASP A 206 -8.85 10.69 10.99
CA ASP A 206 -8.77 9.98 12.27
C ASP A 206 -10.03 9.14 12.51
N GLU A 207 -11.20 9.70 12.25
CA GLU A 207 -12.50 9.04 12.32
C GLU A 207 -12.76 8.05 11.15
N ARG A 208 -11.79 7.91 10.22
CA ARG A 208 -11.86 7.03 9.03
C ARG A 208 -13.01 7.31 8.07
N LYS A 209 -13.55 8.52 8.07
CA LYS A 209 -14.52 9.00 7.10
C LYS A 209 -13.90 9.25 5.73
N THR A 210 -12.60 9.50 5.70
CA THR A 210 -11.80 9.65 4.48
C THR A 210 -10.53 8.81 4.57
N ILE A 211 -10.01 8.36 3.43
CA ILE A 211 -8.73 7.64 3.37
C ILE A 211 -7.58 8.63 3.44
N LYS A 212 -7.60 9.66 2.59
CA LYS A 212 -6.65 10.77 2.58
C LYS A 212 -7.35 12.03 2.16
N SER A 213 -7.13 13.11 2.89
CA SER A 213 -7.67 14.44 2.60
C SER A 213 -6.71 15.21 1.69
N MET A 214 -7.26 15.89 0.69
CA MET A 214 -6.53 16.85 -0.15
C MET A 214 -6.84 18.26 0.31
N ILE A 215 -5.82 19.06 0.54
CA ILE A 215 -5.99 20.50 0.79
C ILE A 215 -5.79 21.24 -0.53
N VAL A 216 -6.81 22.02 -0.91
CA VAL A 216 -6.78 22.85 -2.11
C VAL A 216 -6.41 24.27 -1.68
N MET A 217 -5.30 24.76 -2.19
CA MET A 217 -4.86 26.13 -1.98
C MET A 217 -5.60 27.06 -2.95
N ALA A 218 -5.99 28.24 -2.47
CA ALA A 218 -6.64 29.27 -3.30
C ALA A 218 -5.67 29.86 -4.33
#